data_57916521a0ae70311dfc5baacb3b9d0d
#
_entry.id   57916521a0ae70311dfc5baacb3b9d0d
#
_cell.length_a   1.000
_cell.length_b   1.000
_cell.length_c   1.000
_cell.angle_alpha   90.00
_cell.angle_beta   90.00
_cell.angle_gamma   90.00
#
_symmetry.space_group_name_H-M   'P 1'
#
loop_
_entity.id
_entity.type
_entity.pdbx_description
1 polymer ?
#
loop_
_entity_poly.entity_id
_entity_poly.type
_entity_poly.pdbx_seq_one_letter_code
_entity_poly.pdbx_strand_id
1 'polypeptide(L)' 'MSYRSLENTIRFGPIEEEKDYEGQMARAQLQMIAQRAAALAEMMTDDMQLEAWVQSKITTAEDYITTVHDYMTTRKGN' A
#
# COMPACT_ATOMS: atom_id res chain seq x y z
N MET A 1 -12.29 -3.11 30.98
CA MET A 1 -11.99 -3.58 30.46
C MET A 1 -11.65 -3.61 30.15
N SER A 2 -11.71 -3.41 30.72
CA SER A 2 -11.25 -3.82 30.08
C SER A 2 -10.81 -3.77 29.82
N TYR A 3 -10.78 -3.68 29.99
CA TYR A 3 -10.30 -4.15 29.60
C TYR A 3 -10.16 -4.19 29.16
N ARG A 4 -10.53 -4.32 29.32
CA ARG A 4 -10.36 -4.84 28.84
C ARG A 4 -10.22 -5.06 28.34
N SER A 5 -10.64 -4.96 29.02
CA SER A 5 -10.42 -5.55 28.46
C SER A 5 -10.13 -5.77 28.22
N LEU A 6 -10.35 -5.81 28.55
CA LEU A 6 -10.01 -6.48 28.05
C LEU A 6 -9.90 -6.61 27.60
N GLU A 7 -10.23 -6.78 27.87
CA GLU A 7 -10.07 -7.24 27.22
C GLU A 7 -10.04 -7.43 26.58
N ASN A 8 -10.24 -7.43 27.25
CA ASN A 8 -10.13 -7.86 26.41
C ASN A 8 -10.06 -8.07 25.85
N THR A 9 -10.25 -8.25 26.10
CA THR A 9 -10.18 -8.70 25.43
C THR A 9 -10.04 -9.18 24.97
N ILE A 10 -9.90 -9.55 24.88
CA ILE A 10 -9.89 -10.13 24.50
C ILE A 10 -9.83 -10.60 23.95
N ARG A 11 -9.54 -10.88 23.40
CA ARG A 11 -9.74 -11.39 22.88
C ARG A 11 -9.59 -12.10 22.40
N PHE A 12 -9.09 -12.74 21.77
CA PHE A 12 -9.16 -13.79 21.54
C PHE A 12 -9.22 -14.49 20.30
N GLY A 13 -9.10 -15.40 19.70
CA GLY A 13 -9.46 -16.00 18.47
C GLY A 13 -9.36 -15.17 17.25
N PRO A 14 -9.42 -14.03 17.40
CA PRO A 14 -9.39 -13.08 16.29
C PRO A 14 -8.17 -13.14 15.40
N ILE A 15 -7.29 -14.04 15.65
CA ILE A 15 -6.11 -14.15 14.84
C ILE A 15 -6.44 -14.37 13.38
N GLU A 16 -7.46 -15.14 13.13
CA GLU A 16 -7.86 -15.38 11.75
C GLU A 16 -8.40 -14.14 11.10
N GLU A 17 -9.00 -13.31 11.89
CA GLU A 17 -9.54 -12.07 11.40
C GLU A 17 -8.44 -11.15 10.94
N GLU A 18 -7.29 -11.25 11.57
CA GLU A 18 -6.17 -10.41 11.18
C GLU A 18 -5.73 -10.70 9.77
N LYS A 19 -5.80 -11.97 9.38
CA LYS A 19 -5.43 -12.32 8.03
C LYS A 19 -6.34 -11.68 7.01
N ASP A 20 -7.58 -11.58 7.34
CA ASP A 20 -8.55 -10.95 6.45
C ASP A 20 -8.23 -9.49 6.27
N TYR A 21 -7.70 -8.87 7.30
CA TYR A 21 -7.38 -7.46 7.25
C TYR A 21 -6.20 -7.15 6.35
N GLU A 22 -5.36 -8.13 6.08
CA GLU A 22 -4.20 -7.89 5.24
C GLU A 22 -4.59 -7.46 3.83
N GLY A 23 -5.53 -8.16 3.25
CA GLY A 23 -5.98 -7.78 1.92
C GLY A 23 -6.67 -6.44 1.92
N GLN A 24 -7.45 -6.21 2.94
CA GLN A 24 -8.17 -4.96 3.07
C GLN A 24 -7.20 -3.80 3.22
N MET A 25 -6.19 -3.97 4.04
CA MET A 25 -5.19 -2.94 4.26
C MET A 25 -4.39 -2.66 2.99
N ALA A 26 -3.96 -3.71 2.31
CA ALA A 26 -3.18 -3.55 1.10
C ALA A 26 -3.97 -2.80 0.04
N ARG A 27 -5.24 -3.13 -0.09
CA ARG A 27 -6.09 -2.47 -1.06
C ARG A 27 -6.21 -0.99 -0.75
N ALA A 28 -6.42 -0.66 0.53
CA ALA A 28 -6.53 0.75 0.93
C ALA A 28 -5.24 1.50 0.66
N GLN A 29 -4.11 0.87 0.95
CA GLN A 29 -2.83 1.50 0.69
C GLN A 29 -2.61 1.74 -0.80
N LEU A 30 -2.99 0.77 -1.61
CA LEU A 30 -2.83 0.92 -3.05
C LEU A 30 -3.71 2.03 -3.59
N GLN A 31 -4.91 2.17 -3.04
CA GLN A 31 -5.78 3.25 -3.46
C GLN A 31 -5.19 4.61 -3.11
N MET A 32 -4.56 4.71 -1.95
CA MET A 32 -3.88 5.95 -1.57
C MET A 32 -2.70 6.24 -2.47
N ILE A 33 -1.93 5.21 -2.79
CA ILE A 33 -0.81 5.38 -3.71
C ILE A 33 -1.30 5.87 -5.06
N ALA A 34 -2.36 5.27 -5.55
CA ALA A 34 -2.90 5.64 -6.86
C ALA A 34 -3.34 7.09 -6.88
N GLN A 35 -4.04 7.52 -5.82
CA GLN A 35 -4.51 8.89 -5.74
C GLN A 35 -3.36 9.88 -5.71
N ARG A 36 -2.37 9.60 -4.89
CA ARG A 36 -1.24 10.51 -4.75
C ARG A 36 -0.39 10.52 -6.01
N ALA A 37 -0.21 9.36 -6.61
CA ALA A 37 0.56 9.29 -7.85
C ALA A 37 -0.12 10.06 -8.96
N ALA A 38 -1.44 9.94 -9.07
CA ALA A 38 -2.18 10.68 -10.08
C ALA A 38 -2.05 12.18 -9.87
N ALA A 39 -2.17 12.62 -8.61
CA ALA A 39 -2.06 14.04 -8.29
C ALA A 39 -0.69 14.58 -8.65
N LEU A 40 0.35 13.81 -8.33
CA LEU A 40 1.70 14.23 -8.65
C LEU A 40 1.93 14.28 -10.15
N ALA A 41 1.43 13.29 -10.87
CA ALA A 41 1.61 13.26 -12.31
C ALA A 41 0.98 14.47 -12.97
N GLU A 42 -0.18 14.90 -12.44
CA GLU A 42 -0.86 16.05 -13.02
C GLU A 42 -0.08 17.33 -12.85
N MET A 43 0.66 17.45 -11.77
CA MET A 43 1.38 18.70 -11.53
C MET A 43 2.76 18.72 -12.16
N MET A 44 3.20 17.60 -12.72
CA MET A 44 4.51 17.53 -13.36
C MET A 44 4.45 18.00 -14.80
N THR A 45 5.52 18.60 -15.25
CA THR A 45 5.67 18.93 -16.66
C THR A 45 6.95 18.27 -17.16
N ASP A 46 7.01 18.09 -18.48
CA ASP A 46 8.13 17.36 -19.08
C ASP A 46 9.46 18.03 -18.83
N ASP A 47 9.47 19.36 -18.71
CA ASP A 47 10.71 20.08 -18.53
C ASP A 47 10.99 20.42 -17.08
N MET A 48 10.22 19.88 -16.16
CA MET A 48 10.40 20.15 -14.75
C MET A 48 11.67 19.49 -14.22
N GLN A 49 12.37 20.21 -13.36
CA GLN A 49 13.57 19.71 -12.73
C GLN A 49 13.24 19.28 -11.32
N LEU A 50 13.68 18.09 -10.95
CA LEU A 50 13.42 17.56 -9.64
C LEU A 50 14.72 17.33 -8.88
N GLU A 51 14.65 17.49 -7.57
CA GLU A 51 15.78 17.13 -6.73
C GLU A 51 16.02 15.63 -6.89
N ALA A 52 17.28 15.25 -6.77
CA ALA A 52 17.67 13.85 -6.97
C ALA A 52 16.90 12.92 -6.05
N TRP A 53 16.68 13.34 -4.80
CA TRP A 53 16.01 12.45 -3.86
C TRP A 53 14.54 12.25 -4.23
N VAL A 54 13.90 13.26 -4.82
CA VAL A 54 12.52 13.13 -5.25
C VAL A 54 12.43 12.11 -6.39
N GLN A 55 13.29 12.27 -7.38
CA GLN A 55 13.33 11.35 -8.50
C GLN A 55 13.59 9.92 -8.02
N SER A 56 14.53 9.78 -7.10
CA SER A 56 14.90 8.47 -6.58
C SER A 56 13.72 7.80 -5.89
N LYS A 57 12.95 8.55 -5.11
CA LYS A 57 11.79 7.98 -4.42
C LYS A 57 10.73 7.51 -5.41
N ILE A 58 10.51 8.29 -6.45
CA ILE A 58 9.53 7.91 -7.47
C ILE A 58 9.96 6.63 -8.17
N THR A 59 11.23 6.56 -8.55
CA THR A 59 11.76 5.38 -9.23
C THR A 59 11.63 4.14 -8.36
N THR A 60 11.97 4.27 -7.08
CA THR A 60 11.86 3.15 -6.15
C THR A 60 10.42 2.72 -5.97
N ALA A 61 9.51 3.67 -5.86
CA ALA A 61 8.10 3.36 -5.68
C ALA A 61 7.56 2.60 -6.90
N GLU A 62 7.95 3.05 -8.09
CA GLU A 62 7.51 2.38 -9.29
C GLU A 62 8.02 0.94 -9.34
N ASP A 63 9.28 0.75 -8.95
CA ASP A 63 9.86 -0.58 -8.95
C ASP A 63 9.11 -1.51 -8.00
N TYR A 64 8.82 -1.02 -6.80
CA TYR A 64 8.10 -1.83 -5.83
C TYR A 64 6.71 -2.21 -6.33
N ILE A 65 5.99 -1.24 -6.85
CA ILE A 65 4.63 -1.48 -7.31
C ILE A 65 4.63 -2.44 -8.50
N THR A 66 5.59 -2.26 -9.41
CA THR A 66 5.71 -3.13 -10.57
C THR A 66 5.98 -4.57 -10.14
N THR A 67 6.86 -4.75 -9.18
CA THR A 67 7.18 -6.08 -8.68
C THR A 67 5.95 -6.78 -8.11
N VAL A 68 5.19 -6.06 -7.29
CA VAL A 68 3.98 -6.62 -6.70
C VAL A 68 2.94 -6.91 -7.77
N HIS A 69 2.78 -5.97 -8.69
CA HIS A 69 1.81 -6.12 -9.77
C HIS A 69 2.11 -7.37 -10.60
N ASP A 70 3.37 -7.53 -10.97
CA ASP A 70 3.75 -8.65 -11.82
C ASP A 70 3.57 -9.98 -11.09
N TYR A 71 3.92 -10.01 -9.81
CA TYR A 71 3.75 -11.21 -9.02
C TYR A 71 2.27 -11.58 -8.92
N MET A 72 1.44 -10.63 -8.55
CA MET A 72 0.02 -10.90 -8.34
C MET A 72 -0.67 -11.27 -9.64
N THR A 73 -0.28 -10.63 -10.72
CA THR A 73 -0.87 -10.90 -12.03
C THR A 73 -0.50 -12.29 -12.52
N THR A 74 0.76 -12.66 -12.39
CA THR A 74 1.23 -13.96 -12.81
C THR A 74 0.59 -15.07 -11.98
N ARG A 75 0.56 -14.85 -10.68
CA ARG A 75 -0.01 -15.80 -9.77
C ARG A 75 -1.49 -16.03 -10.06
N LYS A 76 -2.17 -14.95 -10.35
CA LYS A 76 -3.59 -15.01 -10.64
C LYS A 76 -3.86 -15.70 -11.96
N GLY A 77 -2.96 -15.51 -12.92
CA GLY A 77 -3.10 -16.09 -14.22
C GLY A 77 -2.95 -17.60 -14.22
N ASN A 78 -2.38 -18.14 -13.18
CA ASN A 78 -2.24 -19.58 -13.06
C ASN A 78 -3.46 -20.18 -12.43
#